data_6dee931b31b756031fcae442259f9b53
#
_entry.id   6dee931b31b756031fcae442259f9b53
#
_cell.length_a   1.000
_cell.length_b   1.000
_cell.length_c   1.000
_cell.angle_alpha   90.00
_cell.angle_beta   90.00
_cell.angle_gamma   90.00
#
_symmetry.space_group_name_H-M   'P 1'
#
loop_
_entity.id
_entity.type
_entity.pdbx_description
1 polymer ?
#
loop_
_entity_poly.entity_id
_entity_poly.type
_entity_poly.pdbx_seq_one_letter_code
_entity_poly.pdbx_strand_id
1 'polypeptide(L)'
;MMPCSRWNRVALLAGLSVMLAGCGSASRNLASNKGLSGGLWSMRVTSPVLSEGQPIPPKYTADGDNVSPPLKWSHGPSGTSEYVLIVEDADSDRKIPAMHWMVYRLPVGTNELPENAAATGNLIQGRNYKGQNTYTGPDPKKGNTHHYHFQIFALDQSITLPPGATRPELGQALKRGAIAKGKLVATYTR
;
A
#
# COMPACT_ATOMS: atom_id res chain seq x y z
N MET A 1 11.82 0.85 -82.96
CA MET A 1 12.46 -0.34 -82.34
C MET A 1 12.67 -0.07 -80.90
N MET A 2 11.84 -0.65 -80.05
CA MET A 2 11.88 -0.52 -78.59
C MET A 2 12.26 -1.86 -77.98
N PRO A 3 12.94 -1.90 -76.84
CA PRO A 3 12.79 -3.01 -75.91
C PRO A 3 12.09 -2.61 -74.65
N CYS A 4 11.26 -3.54 -74.26
CA CYS A 4 10.39 -3.62 -73.11
C CYS A 4 11.19 -3.74 -71.81
N SER A 5 10.95 -2.88 -70.82
CA SER A 5 11.49 -3.03 -69.47
C SER A 5 10.44 -3.64 -68.55
N ARG A 6 10.79 -4.76 -67.96
CA ARG A 6 9.99 -5.50 -66.97
C ARG A 6 9.95 -4.76 -65.62
N TRP A 7 8.80 -4.51 -65.11
CA TRP A 7 8.61 -4.03 -63.75
C TRP A 7 8.45 -5.22 -62.80
N ASN A 8 9.40 -5.35 -61.89
CA ASN A 8 9.31 -6.28 -60.77
C ASN A 8 8.38 -5.67 -59.72
N ARG A 9 7.29 -6.35 -59.46
CA ARG A 9 6.44 -6.07 -58.30
C ARG A 9 7.03 -6.73 -57.08
N VAL A 10 7.56 -5.94 -56.13
CA VAL A 10 7.90 -6.39 -54.78
C VAL A 10 6.63 -6.37 -53.98
N ALA A 11 6.16 -7.54 -53.53
CA ALA A 11 5.05 -7.67 -52.60
C ALA A 11 5.55 -7.34 -51.19
N LEU A 12 5.06 -6.24 -50.62
CA LEU A 12 5.21 -5.95 -49.19
C LEU A 12 4.21 -6.84 -48.42
N LEU A 13 4.75 -7.81 -47.70
CA LEU A 13 4.02 -8.51 -46.63
C LEU A 13 3.93 -7.60 -45.42
N ALA A 14 2.76 -7.01 -45.18
CA ALA A 14 2.44 -6.32 -43.94
C ALA A 14 2.27 -7.36 -42.84
N GLY A 15 3.26 -7.49 -41.97
CA GLY A 15 3.20 -8.26 -40.76
C GLY A 15 2.27 -7.56 -39.75
N LEU A 16 1.11 -8.13 -39.53
CA LEU A 16 0.16 -7.70 -38.50
C LEU A 16 0.68 -8.16 -37.12
N SER A 17 1.42 -7.28 -36.44
CA SER A 17 1.81 -7.50 -35.06
C SER A 17 0.58 -7.31 -34.15
N VAL A 18 0.00 -8.41 -33.70
CA VAL A 18 -1.00 -8.40 -32.64
C VAL A 18 -0.31 -8.03 -31.35
N MET A 19 -0.44 -6.77 -30.93
CA MET A 19 -0.10 -6.36 -29.55
C MET A 19 -1.12 -6.94 -28.61
N LEU A 20 -0.74 -8.00 -27.90
CA LEU A 20 -1.44 -8.45 -26.71
C LEU A 20 -1.31 -7.34 -25.65
N ALA A 21 -2.36 -6.53 -25.52
CA ALA A 21 -2.52 -5.63 -24.39
C ALA A 21 -2.71 -6.48 -23.13
N GLY A 22 -1.62 -6.79 -22.46
CA GLY A 22 -1.64 -7.34 -21.12
C GLY A 22 -2.35 -6.33 -20.20
N CYS A 23 -3.58 -6.62 -19.79
CA CYS A 23 -4.23 -5.92 -18.68
C CYS A 23 -3.44 -6.19 -17.39
N GLY A 24 -2.36 -5.44 -17.20
CA GLY A 24 -1.71 -5.32 -15.91
C GLY A 24 -2.67 -4.61 -14.97
N SER A 25 -3.24 -5.34 -14.00
CA SER A 25 -3.95 -4.73 -12.88
C SER A 25 -3.01 -3.74 -12.22
N ALA A 26 -3.16 -2.45 -12.52
CA ALA A 26 -2.42 -1.40 -11.85
C ALA A 26 -2.82 -1.45 -10.37
N SER A 27 -1.93 -1.97 -9.55
CA SER A 27 -2.09 -1.98 -8.10
C SER A 27 -2.40 -0.56 -7.62
N ARG A 28 -3.62 -0.38 -7.09
CA ARG A 28 -4.19 0.93 -6.73
C ARG A 28 -3.83 1.38 -5.31
N ASN A 29 -2.98 0.63 -4.62
CA ASN A 29 -2.55 0.99 -3.27
C ASN A 29 -1.58 2.19 -3.28
N LEU A 30 -1.41 2.85 -2.15
CA LEU A 30 -0.53 4.01 -2.02
C LEU A 30 0.92 3.70 -2.40
N ALA A 31 1.38 2.46 -2.12
CA ALA A 31 2.71 2.00 -2.47
C ALA A 31 2.93 1.81 -3.97
N SER A 32 1.86 1.70 -4.76
CA SER A 32 1.90 1.46 -6.21
C SER A 32 1.74 2.72 -7.04
N ASN A 33 1.54 3.88 -6.44
CA ASN A 33 1.55 5.13 -7.17
C ASN A 33 2.94 5.37 -7.78
N LYS A 34 3.01 5.58 -9.09
CA LYS A 34 4.26 5.83 -9.85
C LYS A 34 5.20 6.88 -9.22
N GLY A 35 4.66 7.79 -8.41
CA GLY A 35 5.43 8.80 -7.69
C GLY A 35 6.16 8.29 -6.44
N LEU A 36 5.84 7.09 -5.95
CA LEU A 36 6.46 6.49 -4.76
C LEU A 36 7.32 5.25 -5.08
N SER A 37 7.34 4.78 -6.33
CA SER A 37 8.05 3.56 -6.72
C SER A 37 9.49 3.80 -7.19
N GLY A 38 9.90 5.03 -7.40
CA GLY A 38 11.24 5.37 -7.87
C GLY A 38 12.21 5.61 -6.72
N GLY A 39 13.18 4.70 -6.51
CA GLY A 39 14.34 4.97 -5.68
C GLY A 39 14.17 4.97 -4.17
N LEU A 40 13.03 4.51 -3.62
CA LEU A 40 12.85 4.42 -2.18
C LEU A 40 13.70 3.29 -1.57
N TRP A 41 14.33 3.55 -0.42
CA TRP A 41 15.01 2.52 0.36
C TRP A 41 14.01 1.48 0.86
N SER A 42 14.46 0.22 0.95
CA SER A 42 13.64 -0.87 1.47
C SER A 42 13.73 -0.95 2.99
N MET A 43 12.58 -1.03 3.64
CA MET A 43 12.46 -1.29 5.08
C MET A 43 11.81 -2.65 5.30
N ARG A 44 12.19 -3.33 6.39
CA ARG A 44 11.55 -4.57 6.82
C ARG A 44 10.37 -4.24 7.73
N VAL A 45 9.23 -4.89 7.50
CA VAL A 45 8.07 -4.88 8.41
C VAL A 45 7.83 -6.31 8.88
N THR A 46 7.64 -6.49 10.17
CA THR A 46 7.38 -7.79 10.80
C THR A 46 6.31 -7.66 11.88
N SER A 47 5.76 -8.79 12.27
CA SER A 47 4.84 -8.89 13.41
C SER A 47 5.09 -10.23 14.12
N PRO A 48 4.94 -10.32 15.44
CA PRO A 48 4.98 -11.60 16.13
C PRO A 48 3.74 -12.47 15.87
N VAL A 49 2.69 -11.90 15.27
CA VAL A 49 1.38 -12.57 15.09
C VAL A 49 0.94 -12.63 13.62
N LEU A 50 1.60 -11.89 12.72
CA LEU A 50 1.33 -11.90 11.28
C LEU A 50 2.56 -12.40 10.54
N SER A 51 2.36 -13.20 9.51
CA SER A 51 3.41 -13.68 8.60
C SER A 51 3.04 -13.37 7.15
N GLU A 52 4.05 -13.19 6.31
CA GLU A 52 3.86 -12.89 4.88
C GLU A 52 2.99 -13.94 4.20
N GLY A 53 1.91 -13.50 3.57
CA GLY A 53 0.96 -14.35 2.84
C GLY A 53 0.08 -15.25 3.72
N GLN A 54 0.21 -15.21 5.05
CA GLN A 54 -0.56 -16.08 5.94
C GLN A 54 -1.84 -15.40 6.44
N PRO A 55 -2.83 -16.20 6.90
CA PRO A 55 -4.07 -15.67 7.47
C PRO A 55 -3.84 -14.79 8.69
N ILE A 56 -4.57 -13.68 8.76
CA ILE A 56 -4.66 -12.81 9.95
C ILE A 56 -5.48 -13.54 11.01
N PRO A 57 -4.97 -13.67 12.26
CA PRO A 57 -5.76 -14.28 13.34
C PRO A 57 -7.07 -13.51 13.59
N PRO A 58 -8.19 -14.20 13.87
CA PRO A 58 -9.50 -13.59 14.06
C PRO A 58 -9.53 -12.42 15.04
N LYS A 59 -8.72 -12.47 16.10
CA LYS A 59 -8.55 -11.39 17.09
C LYS A 59 -8.34 -10.00 16.46
N TYR A 60 -7.62 -9.92 15.34
CA TYR A 60 -7.25 -8.67 14.66
C TYR A 60 -8.21 -8.31 13.52
N THR A 61 -9.34 -9.00 13.42
CA THR A 61 -10.34 -8.81 12.35
C THR A 61 -11.66 -8.28 12.93
N ALA A 62 -12.57 -7.84 12.07
CA ALA A 62 -13.89 -7.39 12.47
C ALA A 62 -14.78 -8.53 13.04
N ASP A 63 -14.40 -9.79 12.83
CA ASP A 63 -15.10 -10.97 13.34
C ASP A 63 -14.59 -11.39 14.75
N GLY A 64 -13.54 -10.76 15.27
CA GLY A 64 -12.99 -10.99 16.60
C GLY A 64 -12.94 -9.71 17.44
N ASP A 65 -11.85 -9.52 18.19
CA ASP A 65 -11.71 -8.38 19.11
C ASP A 65 -11.52 -7.04 18.38
N ASN A 66 -11.23 -7.07 17.09
CA ASN A 66 -11.01 -5.90 16.25
C ASN A 66 -9.90 -4.96 16.78
N VAL A 67 -8.88 -5.51 17.39
CA VAL A 67 -7.72 -4.77 17.92
C VAL A 67 -6.60 -4.69 16.87
N SER A 68 -5.82 -3.62 16.90
CA SER A 68 -4.67 -3.49 15.99
C SER A 68 -3.58 -4.49 16.36
N PRO A 69 -2.98 -5.22 15.36
CA PRO A 69 -1.90 -6.16 15.63
C PRO A 69 -0.62 -5.44 16.03
N PRO A 70 0.26 -6.08 16.80
CA PRO A 70 1.59 -5.57 17.06
C PRO A 70 2.44 -5.61 15.79
N LEU A 71 3.20 -4.54 15.54
CA LEU A 71 4.04 -4.37 14.37
C LEU A 71 5.43 -3.89 14.77
N LYS A 72 6.45 -4.33 14.02
CA LYS A 72 7.83 -3.85 14.13
C LYS A 72 8.38 -3.54 12.74
N TRP A 73 9.31 -2.59 12.68
CA TRP A 73 9.98 -2.25 11.42
C TRP A 73 11.45 -1.89 11.64
N SER A 74 12.26 -2.06 10.60
CA SER A 74 13.65 -1.62 10.62
C SER A 74 13.71 -0.09 10.61
N HIS A 75 14.78 0.47 11.16
CA HIS A 75 15.02 1.91 11.02
C HIS A 75 15.07 2.31 9.54
N GLY A 76 14.58 3.51 9.26
CA GLY A 76 14.74 4.16 7.95
C GLY A 76 16.19 4.59 7.69
N PRO A 77 16.49 5.05 6.47
CA PRO A 77 17.81 5.58 6.14
C PRO A 77 18.14 6.86 6.92
N SER A 78 19.41 7.26 6.88
CA SER A 78 19.82 8.59 7.38
C SER A 78 18.97 9.70 6.76
N GLY A 79 18.59 10.69 7.55
CA GLY A 79 17.67 11.75 7.13
C GLY A 79 16.20 11.45 7.39
N THR A 80 15.85 10.26 7.94
CA THR A 80 14.47 10.02 8.39
C THR A 80 14.10 10.96 9.53
N SER A 81 12.98 11.67 9.37
CA SER A 81 12.41 12.58 10.38
C SER A 81 11.24 11.95 11.14
N GLU A 82 10.42 11.15 10.46
CA GLU A 82 9.28 10.46 11.08
C GLU A 82 8.84 9.24 10.24
N TYR A 83 7.93 8.45 10.83
CA TYR A 83 7.30 7.34 10.13
C TYR A 83 5.79 7.53 9.97
N VAL A 84 5.26 6.87 8.94
CA VAL A 84 3.83 6.73 8.66
C VAL A 84 3.51 5.26 8.52
N LEU A 85 2.48 4.78 9.22
CA LEU A 85 1.90 3.44 9.05
C LEU A 85 0.59 3.54 8.29
N ILE A 86 0.41 2.65 7.34
CA ILE A 86 -0.84 2.48 6.57
C ILE A 86 -1.21 1.02 6.54
N VAL A 87 -2.48 0.72 6.83
CA VAL A 87 -3.07 -0.61 6.59
C VAL A 87 -4.20 -0.44 5.59
N GLU A 88 -4.12 -1.13 4.45
CA GLU A 88 -5.14 -1.06 3.41
C GLU A 88 -5.48 -2.44 2.85
N ASP A 89 -6.72 -2.62 2.44
CA ASP A 89 -7.23 -3.78 1.72
C ASP A 89 -7.02 -3.55 0.22
N ALA A 90 -6.10 -4.33 -0.37
CA ALA A 90 -5.73 -4.19 -1.77
C ALA A 90 -6.80 -4.75 -2.73
N ASP A 91 -7.65 -5.65 -2.24
CA ASP A 91 -8.66 -6.36 -3.05
C ASP A 91 -10.09 -5.81 -2.84
N SER A 92 -10.23 -4.72 -2.09
CA SER A 92 -11.55 -4.14 -1.84
C SER A 92 -12.27 -3.75 -3.13
N ASP A 93 -13.58 -3.99 -3.22
CA ASP A 93 -14.45 -3.64 -4.36
C ASP A 93 -14.58 -2.12 -4.60
N ARG A 94 -13.91 -1.30 -3.81
CA ARG A 94 -13.98 0.16 -3.88
C ARG A 94 -13.15 0.68 -5.05
N LYS A 95 -13.50 1.85 -5.57
CA LYS A 95 -12.70 2.53 -6.61
C LYS A 95 -11.26 2.78 -6.19
N ILE A 96 -11.02 2.89 -4.89
CA ILE A 96 -9.71 2.99 -4.24
C ILE A 96 -9.64 1.97 -3.10
N PRO A 97 -8.47 1.39 -2.79
CA PRO A 97 -8.32 0.45 -1.69
C PRO A 97 -8.88 0.98 -0.39
N ALA A 98 -9.58 0.10 0.36
CA ALA A 98 -10.13 0.49 1.64
C ALA A 98 -9.02 0.73 2.66
N MET A 99 -9.02 1.90 3.26
CA MET A 99 -8.07 2.27 4.30
C MET A 99 -8.54 1.74 5.64
N HIS A 100 -7.83 0.79 6.22
CA HIS A 100 -8.15 0.16 7.50
C HIS A 100 -7.54 0.90 8.68
N TRP A 101 -6.34 1.48 8.49
CA TRP A 101 -5.66 2.26 9.52
C TRP A 101 -4.66 3.22 8.92
N MET A 102 -4.54 4.41 9.49
CA MET A 102 -3.52 5.40 9.19
C MET A 102 -2.97 5.98 10.48
N VAL A 103 -1.65 5.89 10.66
CA VAL A 103 -0.94 6.55 11.76
C VAL A 103 0.21 7.36 11.16
N TYR A 104 0.36 8.59 11.56
CA TYR A 104 1.41 9.47 11.08
C TYR A 104 2.03 10.28 12.22
N ARG A 105 3.14 10.94 11.93
CA ARG A 105 3.96 11.64 12.92
C ARG A 105 4.50 10.68 14.00
N LEU A 106 4.76 9.41 13.62
CA LEU A 106 5.47 8.49 14.48
C LEU A 106 6.93 8.95 14.58
N PRO A 107 7.44 9.20 15.80
CA PRO A 107 8.81 9.72 15.99
C PRO A 107 9.87 8.80 15.37
N VAL A 108 10.99 9.36 14.92
CA VAL A 108 12.10 8.62 14.31
C VAL A 108 12.67 7.51 15.21
N GLY A 109 12.57 7.65 16.53
CA GLY A 109 12.96 6.63 17.50
C GLY A 109 11.95 5.48 17.66
N THR A 110 10.77 5.58 17.05
CA THR A 110 9.73 4.54 17.10
C THR A 110 10.00 3.50 16.03
N ASN A 111 10.14 2.25 16.40
CA ASN A 111 10.31 1.13 15.47
C ASN A 111 9.34 -0.02 15.73
N GLU A 112 8.36 0.19 16.60
CA GLU A 112 7.30 -0.78 16.88
C GLU A 112 6.03 -0.09 17.37
N LEU A 113 4.91 -0.76 17.19
CA LEU A 113 3.63 -0.48 17.86
C LEU A 113 3.18 -1.76 18.58
N PRO A 114 2.78 -1.68 19.85
CA PRO A 114 2.25 -2.82 20.58
C PRO A 114 0.87 -3.23 20.06
N GLU A 115 0.41 -4.40 20.47
CA GLU A 115 -0.98 -4.82 20.28
C GLU A 115 -1.93 -3.76 20.85
N ASN A 116 -3.05 -3.53 20.15
CA ASN A 116 -4.08 -2.56 20.53
C ASN A 116 -3.60 -1.09 20.59
N ALA A 117 -2.50 -0.75 19.93
CA ALA A 117 -1.98 0.61 19.91
C ALA A 117 -2.98 1.64 19.38
N ALA A 118 -3.90 1.23 18.50
CA ALA A 118 -4.95 2.11 17.97
C ALA A 118 -5.90 2.65 19.04
N ALA A 119 -6.14 1.89 20.12
CA ALA A 119 -7.05 2.28 21.20
C ALA A 119 -6.32 2.89 22.41
N THR A 120 -5.06 2.49 22.68
CA THR A 120 -4.34 2.88 23.90
C THR A 120 -3.69 4.26 23.85
N GLY A 121 -3.83 4.93 22.71
CA GLY A 121 -3.39 6.01 22.84
C GLY A 121 -2.95 7.28 22.19
N ASN A 122 -1.78 7.67 22.32
CA ASN A 122 -1.21 8.96 21.92
C ASN A 122 -0.82 9.01 20.43
N LEU A 123 -1.50 8.23 19.57
CA LEU A 123 -1.24 8.18 18.14
C LEU A 123 -2.04 9.25 17.40
N ILE A 124 -1.42 9.93 16.46
CA ILE A 124 -2.12 10.78 15.51
C ILE A 124 -2.62 9.87 14.39
N GLN A 125 -3.93 9.66 14.35
CA GLN A 125 -4.58 8.73 13.44
C GLN A 125 -5.43 9.47 12.41
N GLY A 126 -5.42 8.94 11.18
CA GLY A 126 -6.25 9.42 10.09
C GLY A 126 -7.56 8.65 9.99
N ARG A 127 -8.40 9.10 9.08
CA ARG A 127 -9.74 8.55 8.86
C ARG A 127 -9.68 7.25 8.07
N ASN A 128 -10.19 6.16 8.65
CA ASN A 128 -10.34 4.88 7.97
C ASN A 128 -11.53 4.90 6.99
N TYR A 129 -11.77 3.79 6.26
CA TYR A 129 -12.85 3.70 5.27
C TYR A 129 -14.26 3.77 5.87
N LYS A 130 -14.40 3.57 7.18
CA LYS A 130 -15.67 3.74 7.93
C LYS A 130 -15.84 5.17 8.48
N GLY A 131 -14.87 6.07 8.23
CA GLY A 131 -14.91 7.46 8.70
C GLY A 131 -14.40 7.67 10.13
N GLN A 132 -13.78 6.65 10.75
CA GLN A 132 -13.28 6.68 12.13
C GLN A 132 -11.76 6.89 12.14
N ASN A 133 -11.25 7.53 13.19
CA ASN A 133 -9.81 7.78 13.38
C ASN A 133 -9.19 6.67 14.25
N THR A 134 -9.30 5.44 13.82
CA THR A 134 -8.81 4.26 14.52
C THR A 134 -8.57 3.11 13.54
N TYR A 135 -8.01 2.01 14.04
CA TYR A 135 -7.95 0.75 13.33
C TYR A 135 -9.36 0.17 13.14
N THR A 136 -9.61 -0.43 11.98
CA THR A 136 -10.70 -1.35 11.74
C THR A 136 -10.16 -2.59 11.06
N GLY A 137 -10.44 -3.74 11.61
CA GLY A 137 -9.93 -5.02 11.13
C GLY A 137 -10.52 -5.44 9.78
N PRO A 138 -9.92 -6.45 9.15
CA PRO A 138 -10.46 -7.12 7.97
C PRO A 138 -11.95 -7.46 8.09
N ASP A 139 -12.69 -7.16 7.01
CA ASP A 139 -14.15 -7.35 6.93
C ASP A 139 -14.57 -7.62 5.46
N PRO A 140 -13.97 -8.63 4.77
CA PRO A 140 -14.34 -8.94 3.40
C PRO A 140 -15.74 -9.57 3.35
N LYS A 141 -16.35 -9.60 2.17
CA LYS A 141 -17.58 -10.36 1.95
C LYS A 141 -17.33 -11.84 2.20
N LYS A 142 -18.34 -12.53 2.75
CA LYS A 142 -18.27 -13.99 2.99
C LYS A 142 -17.84 -14.75 1.72
N GLY A 143 -16.91 -15.67 1.88
CA GLY A 143 -16.35 -16.48 0.80
C GLY A 143 -15.18 -15.81 0.06
N ASN A 144 -14.86 -14.55 0.32
CA ASN A 144 -13.76 -13.85 -0.32
C ASN A 144 -12.51 -13.83 0.55
N THR A 145 -11.37 -14.03 -0.10
CA THR A 145 -10.05 -13.85 0.50
C THR A 145 -9.47 -12.52 0.01
N HIS A 146 -9.11 -11.64 0.94
CA HIS A 146 -8.48 -10.36 0.63
C HIS A 146 -7.07 -10.28 1.20
N HIS A 147 -6.21 -9.46 0.58
CA HIS A 147 -4.84 -9.17 0.99
C HIS A 147 -4.78 -7.81 1.69
N TYR A 148 -4.28 -7.82 2.91
CA TYR A 148 -4.12 -6.65 3.75
C TYR A 148 -2.65 -6.24 3.80
N HIS A 149 -2.37 -5.04 3.33
CA HIS A 149 -1.02 -4.48 3.26
C HIS A 149 -0.74 -3.62 4.49
N PHE A 150 0.14 -4.09 5.35
CA PHE A 150 0.69 -3.32 6.47
C PHE A 150 1.96 -2.62 5.98
N GLN A 151 1.89 -1.32 5.78
CA GLN A 151 2.93 -0.55 5.12
C GLN A 151 3.51 0.50 6.05
N ILE A 152 4.83 0.59 6.13
CA ILE A 152 5.54 1.65 6.82
C ILE A 152 6.29 2.52 5.79
N PHE A 153 6.27 3.82 6.00
CA PHE A 153 7.03 4.79 5.21
C PHE A 153 7.91 5.60 6.15
N ALA A 154 9.16 5.84 5.75
CA ALA A 154 10.03 6.82 6.39
C ALA A 154 10.00 8.10 5.55
N LEU A 155 9.87 9.23 6.22
CA LEU A 155 9.82 10.56 5.61
C LEU A 155 11.05 11.37 6.02
N ASP A 156 11.56 12.19 5.10
CA ASP A 156 12.65 13.15 5.36
C ASP A 156 12.17 14.49 5.96
N GLN A 157 10.85 14.67 6.03
CA GLN A 157 10.23 15.87 6.59
C GLN A 157 8.98 15.52 7.41
N SER A 158 8.65 16.34 8.39
CA SER A 158 7.48 16.14 9.24
C SER A 158 6.18 16.49 8.51
N ILE A 159 5.16 15.67 8.75
CA ILE A 159 3.80 15.91 8.28
C ILE A 159 3.07 16.86 9.24
N THR A 160 2.42 17.90 8.69
CA THR A 160 1.64 18.88 9.47
C THR A 160 0.14 18.59 9.49
N LEU A 161 -0.29 17.40 9.03
CA LEU A 161 -1.70 17.01 8.97
C LEU A 161 -2.32 16.89 10.37
N PRO A 162 -3.56 17.42 10.57
CA PRO A 162 -4.29 17.26 11.83
C PRO A 162 -4.77 15.82 12.03
N PRO A 163 -5.16 15.43 13.26
CA PRO A 163 -5.88 14.17 13.48
C PRO A 163 -7.12 14.06 12.58
N GLY A 164 -7.39 12.87 12.06
CA GLY A 164 -8.52 12.64 11.15
C GLY A 164 -8.27 13.02 9.70
N ALA A 165 -7.02 13.27 9.30
CA ALA A 165 -6.67 13.48 7.89
C ALA A 165 -7.15 12.32 7.02
N THR A 166 -7.50 12.64 5.79
CA THR A 166 -8.02 11.70 4.80
C THR A 166 -6.89 10.99 4.03
N ARG A 167 -7.23 9.88 3.37
CA ARG A 167 -6.29 9.16 2.49
C ARG A 167 -5.65 10.06 1.40
N PRO A 168 -6.39 10.93 0.68
CA PRO A 168 -5.77 11.84 -0.29
C PRO A 168 -4.77 12.82 0.32
N GLU A 169 -5.08 13.41 1.48
CA GLU A 169 -4.17 14.33 2.18
C GLU A 169 -2.87 13.65 2.60
N LEU A 170 -2.97 12.46 3.21
CA LEU A 170 -1.79 11.68 3.55
C LEU A 170 -1.01 11.25 2.31
N GLY A 171 -1.70 10.85 1.24
CA GLY A 171 -1.07 10.49 -0.04
C GLY A 171 -0.25 11.63 -0.65
N GLN A 172 -0.68 12.89 -0.52
CA GLN A 172 0.08 14.07 -0.96
C GLN A 172 1.34 14.29 -0.09
N ALA A 173 1.23 14.07 1.22
CA ALA A 173 2.38 14.18 2.11
C ALA A 173 3.43 13.10 1.80
N LEU A 174 3.01 11.85 1.60
CA LEU A 174 3.90 10.75 1.22
C LEU A 174 4.62 11.00 -0.10
N LYS A 175 3.94 11.54 -1.11
CA LYS A 175 4.56 11.86 -2.41
C LYS A 175 5.69 12.89 -2.29
N ARG A 176 5.65 13.77 -1.29
CA ARG A 176 6.63 14.83 -1.10
C ARG A 176 7.83 14.40 -0.27
N GLY A 177 7.60 13.52 0.73
CA GLY A 177 8.60 13.27 1.76
C GLY A 177 9.01 11.81 1.96
N ALA A 178 8.41 10.85 1.26
CA ALA A 178 8.77 9.45 1.46
C ALA A 178 10.15 9.14 0.85
N ILE A 179 11.08 8.66 1.68
CA ILE A 179 12.43 8.25 1.29
C ILE A 179 12.66 6.75 1.44
N ALA A 180 11.82 6.06 2.23
CA ALA A 180 11.87 4.61 2.36
C ALA A 180 10.48 4.04 2.59
N LYS A 181 10.33 2.74 2.29
CA LYS A 181 9.11 1.99 2.54
C LYS A 181 9.38 0.54 2.89
N GLY A 182 8.49 -0.04 3.68
CA GLY A 182 8.42 -1.47 3.94
C GLY A 182 6.99 -1.95 3.90
N LYS A 183 6.81 -3.26 3.72
CA LYS A 183 5.49 -3.88 3.65
C LYS A 183 5.53 -5.29 4.21
N LEU A 184 4.46 -5.66 4.91
CA LEU A 184 4.07 -7.03 5.25
C LEU A 184 2.66 -7.23 4.69
N VAL A 185 2.43 -8.33 3.98
CA VAL A 185 1.11 -8.67 3.43
C VAL A 185 0.58 -9.89 4.18
N ALA A 186 -0.65 -9.81 4.65
CA ALA A 186 -1.34 -10.96 5.23
C ALA A 186 -2.75 -11.08 4.63
N THR A 187 -3.37 -12.23 4.73
CA THR A 187 -4.67 -12.51 4.13
C THR A 187 -5.76 -12.66 5.17
N TYR A 188 -7.00 -12.45 4.77
CA TYR A 188 -8.15 -12.86 5.58
C TYR A 188 -9.28 -13.33 4.66
N THR A 189 -9.84 -14.48 5.04
CA THR A 189 -11.03 -15.05 4.41
C THR A 189 -12.17 -15.06 5.41
N ARG A 190 -13.33 -14.58 5.02
CA ARG A 190 -14.51 -14.54 5.89
C ARG A 190 -15.51 -15.62 5.51
#